data_f7d6fd50b45cbcec5fbc3adb4f1147fc
#
_entry.id   f7d6fd50b45cbcec5fbc3adb4f1147fc
#
_cell.length_a   1.000
_cell.length_b   1.000
_cell.length_c   1.000
_cell.angle_alpha   90.00
_cell.angle_beta   90.00
_cell.angle_gamma   90.00
#
_symmetry.space_group_name_H-M   'P 1'
#
loop_
_entity.id
_entity.type
_entity.pdbx_description
1 polymer ?
#
loop_
_entity_poly.entity_id
_entity_poly.type
_entity_poly.pdbx_seq_one_letter_code
_entity_poly.pdbx_strand_id
1 'polypeptide(L)'
;PVRNHNIKSYNINKHRHIPEIIRTAGLKADALNFVPSSGPFTRGIFMQAFITPAKPAPYNSDTFYQGEPFIRMVDTVALANVIGSNFCDLSYSAGHGEQIIVQGALDNLVKGAAGCAVQNMNIMFGLQEETGLKNLSPVYP
;
A
#
# COMPACT_ATOMS: atom_id res chain seq x y z
N PRO A 1 24.51 -8.20 -1.20
CA PRO A 1 24.78 -9.61 -0.81
C PRO A 1 23.89 -10.12 0.32
N VAL A 2 23.58 -9.30 1.35
CA VAL A 2 22.80 -9.75 2.53
C VAL A 2 21.33 -10.06 2.18
N ARG A 3 20.80 -9.55 1.07
CA ARG A 3 19.40 -9.77 0.67
C ARG A 3 19.22 -10.80 -0.43
N ASN A 4 20.30 -11.29 -1.03
CA ASN A 4 20.22 -12.28 -2.09
C ASN A 4 19.70 -13.61 -1.53
N HIS A 5 18.59 -14.10 -2.07
CA HIS A 5 17.89 -15.31 -1.62
C HIS A 5 17.51 -15.35 -0.12
N ASN A 6 17.32 -14.17 0.49
CA ASN A 6 16.97 -14.07 1.89
C ASN A 6 15.83 -13.09 2.14
N ILE A 7 14.96 -13.43 3.08
CA ILE A 7 13.95 -12.56 3.64
C ILE A 7 14.09 -12.51 5.15
N LYS A 8 14.02 -11.32 5.74
CA LYS A 8 14.09 -11.15 7.19
C LYS A 8 13.15 -10.05 7.67
N SER A 9 12.56 -10.26 8.83
CA SER A 9 11.83 -9.24 9.56
C SER A 9 12.79 -8.32 10.32
N TYR A 10 12.39 -7.08 10.52
CA TYR A 10 13.15 -6.08 11.28
C TYR A 10 12.19 -5.16 12.05
N ASN A 11 12.67 -4.61 13.17
CA ASN A 11 11.91 -3.64 13.99
C ASN A 11 10.45 -4.05 14.27
N ILE A 12 10.21 -5.34 14.58
CA ILE A 12 8.88 -5.87 14.90
C ILE A 12 8.29 -5.05 16.05
N ASN A 13 7.12 -4.48 15.84
CA ASN A 13 6.41 -3.59 16.78
C ASN A 13 7.24 -2.41 17.32
N LYS A 14 8.33 -2.03 16.62
CA LYS A 14 9.22 -0.90 16.96
C LYS A 14 9.49 0.01 15.77
N HIS A 15 8.75 -0.15 14.67
CA HIS A 15 8.96 0.64 13.48
C HIS A 15 8.42 2.06 13.64
N ARG A 16 9.13 3.04 13.08
CA ARG A 16 8.80 4.48 13.17
C ARG A 16 7.41 4.85 12.61
N HIS A 17 6.85 4.02 11.72
CA HIS A 17 5.52 4.27 11.13
C HIS A 17 4.36 3.81 12.03
N ILE A 18 4.60 3.08 13.11
CA ILE A 18 3.52 2.58 13.98
C ILE A 18 2.65 3.71 14.55
N PRO A 19 3.19 4.81 15.10
CA PRO A 19 2.37 5.91 15.59
C PRO A 19 1.50 6.55 14.51
N GLU A 20 2.03 6.63 13.29
CA GLU A 20 1.31 7.16 12.13
C GLU A 20 0.16 6.25 11.72
N ILE A 21 0.41 4.94 11.62
CA ILE A 21 -0.61 3.94 11.29
C ILE A 21 -1.73 3.95 12.34
N ILE A 22 -1.38 3.91 13.62
CA ILE A 22 -2.35 3.94 14.75
C ILE A 22 -3.22 5.19 14.66
N ARG A 23 -2.61 6.35 14.47
CA ARG A 23 -3.32 7.63 14.36
C ARG A 23 -4.24 7.67 13.16
N THR A 24 -3.75 7.27 11.98
CA THR A 24 -4.50 7.34 10.73
C THR A 24 -5.67 6.35 10.70
N ALA A 25 -5.45 5.15 11.22
CA ALA A 25 -6.47 4.11 11.27
C ALA A 25 -7.38 4.19 12.52
N GLY A 26 -7.15 5.15 13.43
CA GLY A 26 -7.94 5.29 14.65
C GLY A 26 -7.84 4.11 15.61
N LEU A 27 -6.70 3.42 15.62
CA LEU A 27 -6.49 2.20 16.40
C LEU A 27 -6.06 2.51 17.84
N LYS A 28 -6.33 1.56 18.75
CA LYS A 28 -5.66 1.52 20.05
C LYS A 28 -4.21 1.05 19.87
N ALA A 29 -3.31 1.48 20.74
CA ALA A 29 -1.89 1.19 20.65
C ALA A 29 -1.54 -0.31 20.66
N ASP A 30 -2.35 -1.12 21.31
CA ASP A 30 -2.23 -2.58 21.46
C ASP A 30 -2.99 -3.37 20.38
N ALA A 31 -3.71 -2.69 19.49
CA ALA A 31 -4.51 -3.32 18.44
C ALA A 31 -3.72 -3.61 17.14
N LEU A 32 -2.47 -3.19 17.06
CA LEU A 32 -1.63 -3.33 15.87
C LEU A 32 -0.40 -4.18 16.14
N ASN A 33 -0.24 -5.26 15.38
CA ASN A 33 1.05 -5.92 15.23
C ASN A 33 1.63 -5.56 13.86
N PHE A 34 2.80 -4.92 13.86
CA PHE A 34 3.49 -4.50 12.66
C PHE A 34 4.81 -5.24 12.49
N VAL A 35 4.91 -6.03 11.43
CA VAL A 35 6.05 -6.93 11.16
C VAL A 35 6.64 -6.61 9.78
N PRO A 36 7.47 -5.54 9.66
CA PRO A 36 8.11 -5.24 8.40
C PRO A 36 9.16 -6.30 8.06
N SER A 37 9.20 -6.66 6.79
CA SER A 37 10.17 -7.62 6.27
C SER A 37 10.90 -7.05 5.06
N SER A 38 12.15 -7.45 4.89
CA SER A 38 13.00 -7.07 3.77
C SER A 38 13.42 -8.32 3.02
N GLY A 39 13.16 -8.36 1.72
CA GLY A 39 13.45 -9.49 0.84
C GLY A 39 14.35 -9.11 -0.34
N PRO A 40 14.60 -10.04 -1.26
CA PRO A 40 15.48 -9.89 -2.42
C PRO A 40 14.80 -9.13 -3.58
N PHE A 41 14.02 -8.12 -3.26
CA PHE A 41 13.34 -7.25 -4.24
C PHE A 41 14.16 -5.98 -4.44
N THR A 42 14.24 -5.50 -5.66
CA THR A 42 14.95 -4.24 -5.98
C THR A 42 14.27 -3.06 -5.33
N ARG A 43 12.94 -3.03 -5.36
CA ARG A 43 12.08 -2.00 -4.76
C ARG A 43 10.64 -2.50 -4.70
N GLY A 44 9.79 -1.70 -4.07
CA GLY A 44 8.37 -1.96 -3.90
C GLY A 44 8.00 -2.26 -2.44
N ILE A 45 6.75 -2.03 -2.12
CA ILE A 45 6.12 -2.40 -0.86
C ILE A 45 4.97 -3.33 -1.19
N PHE A 46 4.96 -4.50 -0.56
CA PHE A 46 3.82 -5.41 -0.55
C PHE A 46 3.32 -5.50 0.88
N MET A 47 2.04 -5.26 1.07
CA MET A 47 1.38 -5.23 2.37
C MET A 47 0.28 -6.28 2.42
N GLN A 48 0.17 -6.96 3.54
CA GLN A 48 -0.98 -7.77 3.91
C GLN A 48 -1.45 -7.38 5.31
N ALA A 49 -2.73 -7.14 5.45
CA ALA A 49 -3.36 -6.86 6.73
C ALA A 49 -4.51 -7.83 6.97
N PHE A 50 -4.51 -8.43 8.15
CA PHE A 50 -5.59 -9.27 8.66
C PHE A 50 -6.35 -8.43 9.70
N ILE A 51 -7.57 -8.06 9.37
CA ILE A 51 -8.35 -7.10 10.13
C ILE A 51 -9.55 -7.80 10.74
N THR A 52 -9.72 -7.68 12.06
CA THR A 52 -10.96 -8.05 12.74
C THR A 52 -11.71 -6.76 13.05
N PRO A 53 -12.80 -6.44 12.35
CA PRO A 53 -13.55 -5.22 12.58
C PRO A 53 -14.26 -5.26 13.93
N ALA A 54 -14.31 -4.12 14.63
CA ALA A 54 -14.99 -4.02 15.92
C ALA A 54 -16.53 -4.09 15.79
N LYS A 55 -17.05 -3.86 14.60
CA LYS A 55 -18.47 -4.00 14.24
C LYS A 55 -18.55 -4.57 12.82
N PRO A 56 -19.56 -5.41 12.53
CA PRO A 56 -19.83 -5.80 11.17
C PRO A 56 -19.97 -4.54 10.30
N ALA A 57 -19.10 -4.37 9.35
CA ALA A 57 -19.17 -3.25 8.42
C ALA A 57 -19.39 -3.84 7.02
N PRO A 58 -20.43 -3.40 6.30
CA PRO A 58 -20.45 -3.63 4.87
C PRO A 58 -19.28 -2.85 4.26
N TYR A 59 -18.19 -3.54 3.97
CA TYR A 59 -17.13 -2.89 3.22
C TYR A 59 -17.51 -2.94 1.73
N ASN A 60 -17.85 -1.80 1.21
CA ASN A 60 -17.95 -1.60 -0.23
C ASN A 60 -16.69 -0.85 -0.69
N SER A 61 -15.61 -1.61 -0.84
CA SER A 61 -14.33 -1.09 -1.29
C SER A 61 -14.39 -0.49 -2.69
N ASP A 62 -15.30 -0.99 -3.51
CA ASP A 62 -15.37 -0.63 -4.93
C ASP A 62 -15.81 0.83 -5.13
N THR A 63 -16.58 1.38 -4.20
CA THR A 63 -17.05 2.76 -4.28
C THR A 63 -16.14 3.76 -3.56
N PHE A 64 -15.38 3.32 -2.55
CA PHE A 64 -14.56 4.23 -1.74
C PHE A 64 -13.44 4.90 -2.54
N TYR A 65 -12.81 4.15 -3.43
CA TYR A 65 -11.72 4.64 -4.29
C TYR A 65 -12.18 4.97 -5.72
N GLN A 66 -13.50 5.05 -5.95
CA GLN A 66 -14.03 5.36 -7.27
C GLN A 66 -13.63 6.78 -7.68
N GLY A 67 -12.96 6.91 -8.82
CA GLY A 67 -12.46 8.17 -9.33
C GLY A 67 -11.03 8.52 -8.92
N GLU A 68 -10.41 7.76 -8.03
CA GLU A 68 -9.02 7.95 -7.64
C GLU A 68 -8.07 7.46 -8.74
N PRO A 69 -7.30 8.34 -9.40
CA PRO A 69 -6.61 8.02 -10.65
C PRO A 69 -5.48 7.00 -10.48
N PHE A 70 -4.94 6.86 -9.27
CA PHE A 70 -3.78 6.01 -9.00
C PHE A 70 -4.08 4.86 -8.05
N ILE A 71 -5.34 4.61 -7.70
CA ILE A 71 -5.76 3.44 -6.93
C ILE A 71 -6.46 2.46 -7.86
N ARG A 72 -6.02 1.22 -7.87
CA ARG A 72 -6.64 0.16 -8.65
C ARG A 72 -7.14 -0.95 -7.72
N MET A 73 -8.43 -1.25 -7.81
CA MET A 73 -8.99 -2.44 -7.17
C MET A 73 -8.75 -3.63 -8.09
N VAL A 74 -8.06 -4.64 -7.58
CA VAL A 74 -7.64 -5.82 -8.38
C VAL A 74 -7.93 -7.12 -7.63
N ASP A 75 -8.15 -8.21 -8.35
CA ASP A 75 -8.34 -9.52 -7.74
C ASP A 75 -7.05 -10.07 -7.13
N THR A 76 -5.93 -9.80 -7.76
CA THR A 76 -4.61 -10.27 -7.32
C THR A 76 -3.60 -9.14 -7.31
N VAL A 77 -3.01 -8.91 -6.14
CA VAL A 77 -1.98 -7.89 -5.95
C VAL A 77 -0.60 -8.48 -6.22
N ALA A 78 0.18 -7.81 -7.06
CA ALA A 78 1.57 -8.21 -7.36
C ALA A 78 2.48 -6.99 -7.50
N LEU A 79 3.69 -7.06 -6.96
CA LEU A 79 4.69 -6.00 -7.08
C LEU A 79 5.04 -5.68 -8.53
N ALA A 80 5.12 -6.70 -9.38
CA ALA A 80 5.43 -6.54 -10.80
C ALA A 80 4.48 -5.59 -11.55
N ASN A 81 3.22 -5.48 -11.06
CA ASN A 81 2.20 -4.67 -11.72
C ASN A 81 2.31 -3.17 -11.38
N VAL A 82 3.07 -2.80 -10.37
CA VAL A 82 3.15 -1.43 -9.85
C VAL A 82 4.55 -0.81 -9.88
N ILE A 83 5.60 -1.63 -9.93
CA ILE A 83 6.99 -1.14 -9.94
C ILE A 83 7.23 -0.23 -11.15
N GLY A 84 7.79 0.96 -10.91
CA GLY A 84 8.04 1.99 -11.93
C GLY A 84 6.84 2.89 -12.20
N SER A 85 5.69 2.65 -11.59
CA SER A 85 4.47 3.43 -11.80
C SER A 85 4.02 4.17 -10.54
N ASN A 86 3.09 5.12 -10.71
CA ASN A 86 2.45 5.80 -9.57
C ASN A 86 1.18 5.08 -9.09
N PHE A 87 0.93 3.85 -9.52
CA PHE A 87 -0.23 3.09 -9.10
C PHE A 87 -0.03 2.43 -7.73
N CYS A 88 -1.15 2.28 -7.02
CA CYS A 88 -1.30 1.43 -5.86
C CYS A 88 -2.41 0.41 -6.15
N ASP A 89 -2.07 -0.86 -6.14
CA ASP A 89 -3.02 -1.96 -6.29
C ASP A 89 -3.50 -2.37 -4.91
N LEU A 90 -4.81 -2.52 -4.77
CA LEU A 90 -5.47 -2.97 -3.55
C LEU A 90 -6.40 -4.16 -3.86
N SER A 91 -6.49 -5.08 -2.93
CA SER A 91 -7.53 -6.10 -2.94
C SER A 91 -8.09 -6.35 -1.54
N TYR A 92 -9.33 -6.80 -1.49
CA TYR A 92 -10.03 -7.19 -0.29
C TYR A 92 -10.60 -8.59 -0.47
N SER A 93 -10.47 -9.41 0.55
CA SER A 93 -11.02 -10.76 0.58
C SER A 93 -11.66 -11.04 1.93
N ALA A 94 -12.67 -11.88 1.95
CA ALA A 94 -13.17 -12.43 3.21
C ALA A 94 -12.11 -13.35 3.81
N GLY A 95 -11.83 -13.19 5.09
CA GLY A 95 -11.05 -14.12 5.89
C GLY A 95 -11.93 -15.16 6.57
N HIS A 96 -11.38 -15.86 7.54
CA HIS A 96 -12.17 -16.75 8.38
C HIS A 96 -12.98 -15.97 9.42
N GLY A 97 -14.23 -16.38 9.66
CA GLY A 97 -15.14 -15.69 10.57
C GLY A 97 -15.43 -14.28 10.07
N GLU A 98 -15.24 -13.29 10.92
CA GLU A 98 -15.48 -11.87 10.61
C GLU A 98 -14.22 -11.13 10.09
N GLN A 99 -13.13 -11.85 9.85
CA GLN A 99 -11.90 -11.23 9.37
C GLN A 99 -12.01 -10.76 7.94
N ILE A 100 -11.28 -9.69 7.65
CA ILE A 100 -11.06 -9.14 6.32
C ILE A 100 -9.57 -9.22 6.04
N ILE A 101 -9.22 -9.69 4.85
CA ILE A 101 -7.83 -9.69 4.36
C ILE A 101 -7.71 -8.56 3.36
N VAL A 102 -6.81 -7.62 3.64
CA VAL A 102 -6.48 -6.52 2.75
C VAL A 102 -5.07 -6.71 2.25
N GLN A 103 -4.88 -6.63 0.95
CA GLN A 103 -3.56 -6.65 0.33
C GLN A 103 -3.33 -5.35 -0.43
N GLY A 104 -2.08 -4.90 -0.47
CA GLY A 104 -1.71 -3.72 -1.21
C GLY A 104 -0.29 -3.80 -1.74
N ALA A 105 -0.07 -3.23 -2.92
CA ALA A 105 1.26 -3.07 -3.49
C ALA A 105 1.44 -1.70 -4.12
N LEU A 106 2.64 -1.15 -3.97
CA LEU A 106 3.04 0.09 -4.63
C LEU A 106 4.56 0.13 -4.83
N ASP A 107 5.01 0.99 -5.72
CA ASP A 107 6.42 1.32 -5.84
C ASP A 107 6.83 2.31 -4.74
N ASN A 108 7.76 1.90 -3.88
CA ASN A 108 8.20 2.73 -2.75
C ASN A 108 9.00 3.98 -3.13
N LEU A 109 9.54 4.04 -4.34
CA LEU A 109 10.32 5.18 -4.85
C LEU A 109 9.47 6.13 -5.70
N VAL A 110 8.42 5.61 -6.36
CA VAL A 110 7.48 6.41 -7.15
C VAL A 110 6.27 6.77 -6.30
N LYS A 111 5.27 5.90 -6.17
CA LYS A 111 4.04 6.17 -5.39
C LYS A 111 4.34 6.44 -3.92
N GLY A 112 5.31 5.74 -3.35
CA GLY A 112 5.72 5.93 -1.95
C GLY A 112 6.62 7.15 -1.69
N ALA A 113 7.09 7.86 -2.73
CA ALA A 113 8.02 8.98 -2.59
C ALA A 113 7.85 10.04 -3.69
N ALA A 114 8.66 9.99 -4.74
CA ALA A 114 8.73 11.06 -5.74
C ALA A 114 7.40 11.26 -6.51
N GLY A 115 6.73 10.19 -6.86
CA GLY A 115 5.43 10.25 -7.55
C GLY A 115 4.34 10.89 -6.69
N CYS A 116 4.29 10.57 -5.40
CA CYS A 116 3.36 11.22 -4.46
C CYS A 116 3.68 12.72 -4.31
N ALA A 117 4.95 13.10 -4.31
CA ALA A 117 5.34 14.51 -4.26
C ALA A 117 4.86 15.28 -5.50
N VAL A 118 5.03 14.72 -6.70
CA VAL A 118 4.53 15.32 -7.96
C VAL A 118 2.99 15.36 -7.96
N GLN A 119 2.32 14.29 -7.53
CA GLN A 119 0.86 14.23 -7.41
C GLN A 119 0.33 15.34 -6.50
N ASN A 120 0.92 15.52 -5.32
CA ASN A 120 0.57 16.57 -4.38
C ASN A 120 0.83 17.97 -4.99
N MET A 121 1.98 18.15 -5.66
CA MET A 121 2.29 19.40 -6.36
C MET A 121 1.21 19.74 -7.41
N ASN A 122 0.81 18.76 -8.22
CA ASN A 122 -0.24 18.97 -9.23
C ASN A 122 -1.54 19.47 -8.58
N ILE A 123 -1.98 18.82 -7.49
CA ILE A 123 -3.17 19.22 -6.74
C ILE A 123 -3.02 20.65 -6.18
N MET A 124 -1.87 20.95 -5.55
CA MET A 124 -1.61 22.26 -4.93
C MET A 124 -1.61 23.40 -5.95
N PHE A 125 -1.18 23.15 -7.18
CA PHE A 125 -1.13 24.15 -8.24
C PHE A 125 -2.35 24.11 -9.17
N GLY A 126 -3.38 23.33 -8.86
CA GLY A 126 -4.60 23.22 -9.65
C GLY A 126 -4.39 22.57 -11.03
N LEU A 127 -3.34 21.79 -11.18
CA LEU A 127 -3.10 20.96 -12.36
C LEU A 127 -3.92 19.67 -12.28
N GLN A 128 -4.08 19.01 -13.43
CA GLN A 128 -4.62 17.65 -13.43
C GLN A 128 -3.70 16.75 -12.59
N GLU A 129 -4.26 16.03 -11.64
CA GLU A 129 -3.54 15.19 -10.67
C GLU A 129 -2.56 14.21 -11.33
N GLU A 130 -2.93 13.71 -12.49
CA GLU A 130 -2.20 12.71 -13.26
C GLU A 130 -1.05 13.29 -14.11
N THR A 131 -0.89 14.62 -14.17
CA THR A 131 0.09 15.27 -15.03
C THR A 131 1.51 14.77 -14.76
N GLY A 132 2.17 14.27 -15.80
CA GLY A 132 3.52 13.71 -15.72
C GLY A 132 3.65 12.33 -15.04
N LEU A 133 2.55 11.75 -14.53
CA LEU A 133 2.56 10.50 -13.78
C LEU A 133 1.81 9.35 -14.49
N LYS A 134 0.77 9.66 -15.25
CA LYS A 134 -0.11 8.65 -15.87
C LYS A 134 0.61 7.72 -16.85
N ASN A 135 1.60 8.24 -17.54
CA ASN A 135 2.33 7.51 -18.58
C ASN A 135 3.55 6.74 -18.04
N LEU A 136 3.76 6.73 -16.74
CA LEU A 136 4.76 5.88 -16.14
C LEU A 136 4.29 4.42 -16.23
N SER A 137 4.99 3.62 -17.01
CA SER A 137 4.66 2.21 -17.17
C SER A 137 5.39 1.37 -16.13
N PRO A 138 4.76 0.30 -15.62
CA PRO A 138 5.47 -0.66 -14.81
C PRO A 138 6.70 -1.18 -15.53
N VAL A 139 7.85 -1.10 -14.86
CA VAL A 139 9.11 -1.66 -15.33
C VAL A 139 9.59 -2.62 -14.26
N TYR A 140 9.45 -3.90 -14.54
CA TYR A 140 10.01 -4.94 -13.68
C TYR A 140 11.38 -5.34 -14.24
N PRO A 141 12.44 -5.28 -13.40
CA PRO A 141 13.78 -5.70 -13.80
C PRO A 141 13.90 -7.20 -13.97
#